data_a716d015610096b12e373e89819a4108
#
_entry.id   a716d015610096b12e373e89819a4108
#
_cell.length_a   1.000
_cell.length_b   1.000
_cell.length_c   1.000
_cell.angle_alpha   90.00
_cell.angle_beta   90.00
_cell.angle_gamma   90.00
#
_symmetry.space_group_name_H-M   'P 1'
#
loop_
_entity.id
_entity.type
_entity.pdbx_description
1 polymer ?
#
loop_
_entity_poly.entity_id
_entity_poly.type
_entity_poly.pdbx_seq_one_letter_code
_entity_poly.pdbx_strand_id
1 'polypeptide(L)'
;KSDRLMKVLFKDVKKAKAFVDGPDLMKSLYNVAQDFQSLPELGLSMTDIFTKEELFHIWTGSNASWLRQSGIVPGSTPMYLQKKAVRDTMESIADRVIREGKPSATLRFSHDSSVLPLAYLIGLKETQGLPASSMYAGRNDPANVYKYVSIDKIIPMAGNIQLVFYRKEGSDDILVKFLLNENETSIPVKTDCAPYYHWKDVKRFWEGHPAIAQ
;
A
#
# COMPACT_ATOMS: atom_id res chain seq x y z
N LYS A 1 -3.40 23.17 12.30
CA LYS A 1 -4.79 22.76 12.01
C LYS A 1 -5.48 22.10 13.21
N SER A 2 -4.78 21.83 14.30
CA SER A 2 -5.34 21.26 15.55
C SER A 2 -5.99 22.31 16.48
N ASP A 3 -5.98 23.60 16.13
CA ASP A 3 -6.43 24.66 17.02
C ASP A 3 -7.91 24.55 17.42
N ARG A 4 -8.78 24.08 16.52
CA ARG A 4 -10.20 23.84 16.86
C ARG A 4 -10.31 22.74 17.92
N LEU A 5 -9.65 21.59 17.69
CA LEU A 5 -9.68 20.47 18.61
C LEU A 5 -9.13 20.86 19.99
N MET A 6 -8.03 21.61 20.03
CA MET A 6 -7.47 22.15 21.28
C MET A 6 -8.49 23.02 22.04
N LYS A 7 -9.29 23.85 21.32
CA LYS A 7 -10.34 24.69 21.95
C LYS A 7 -11.52 23.85 22.46
N VAL A 8 -11.81 22.74 21.83
CA VAL A 8 -12.88 21.82 22.30
C VAL A 8 -12.44 21.09 23.57
N LEU A 9 -11.19 20.67 23.64
CA LEU A 9 -10.67 19.84 24.72
C LEU A 9 -10.22 20.65 25.95
N PHE A 10 -9.75 21.88 25.78
CA PHE A 10 -9.12 22.64 26.86
C PHE A 10 -9.76 24.02 27.04
N LYS A 11 -10.08 24.37 28.30
CA LYS A 11 -10.55 25.70 28.67
C LYS A 11 -9.46 26.76 28.47
N ASP A 12 -8.22 26.45 28.81
CA ASP A 12 -7.04 27.32 28.63
C ASP A 12 -6.08 26.69 27.62
N VAL A 13 -6.31 27.03 26.35
CA VAL A 13 -5.49 26.51 25.24
C VAL A 13 -4.04 26.99 25.34
N LYS A 14 -3.80 28.21 25.84
CA LYS A 14 -2.43 28.75 25.97
C LYS A 14 -1.62 27.93 26.97
N LYS A 15 -2.23 27.62 28.11
CA LYS A 15 -1.63 26.75 29.12
C LYS A 15 -1.44 25.34 28.61
N ALA A 16 -2.43 24.78 27.92
CA ALA A 16 -2.36 23.44 27.36
C ALA A 16 -1.22 23.28 26.34
N LYS A 17 -0.98 24.27 25.47
CA LYS A 17 0.11 24.27 24.48
C LYS A 17 1.51 24.28 25.12
N ALA A 18 1.66 24.59 26.38
CA ALA A 18 2.93 24.47 27.10
C ALA A 18 3.30 23.00 27.43
N PHE A 19 2.32 22.09 27.42
CA PHE A 19 2.49 20.69 27.82
C PHE A 19 2.14 19.68 26.72
N VAL A 20 1.36 20.11 25.71
CA VAL A 20 0.81 19.23 24.68
C VAL A 20 1.04 19.85 23.30
N ASP A 21 1.67 19.09 22.41
CA ASP A 21 1.69 19.40 20.99
C ASP A 21 0.31 19.08 20.37
N GLY A 22 -0.31 20.09 19.75
CA GLY A 22 -1.66 19.95 19.23
C GLY A 22 -1.79 18.95 18.07
N PRO A 23 -0.90 18.97 17.07
CA PRO A 23 -0.83 17.97 16.02
C PRO A 23 -0.66 16.54 16.53
N ASP A 24 0.25 16.32 17.47
CA ASP A 24 0.50 14.99 18.04
C ASP A 24 -0.69 14.49 18.86
N LEU A 25 -1.31 15.36 19.65
CA LEU A 25 -2.56 15.04 20.36
C LEU A 25 -3.68 14.65 19.38
N MET A 26 -3.86 15.42 18.33
CA MET A 26 -4.85 15.15 17.29
C MET A 26 -4.67 13.77 16.67
N LYS A 27 -3.43 13.40 16.32
CA LYS A 27 -3.08 12.09 15.77
C LYS A 27 -3.33 10.97 16.79
N SER A 28 -2.92 11.17 18.04
CA SER A 28 -3.09 10.18 19.12
C SER A 28 -4.54 9.90 19.41
N LEU A 29 -5.36 10.94 19.50
CA LEU A 29 -6.82 10.80 19.68
C LEU A 29 -7.48 10.12 18.47
N TYR A 30 -7.03 10.40 17.27
CA TYR A 30 -7.51 9.70 16.07
C TYR A 30 -7.19 8.21 16.14
N ASN A 31 -5.97 7.82 16.54
CA ASN A 31 -5.62 6.42 16.71
C ASN A 31 -6.53 5.72 17.73
N VAL A 32 -6.79 6.36 18.88
CA VAL A 32 -7.74 5.83 19.87
C VAL A 32 -9.16 5.73 19.29
N ALA A 33 -9.60 6.75 18.56
CA ALA A 33 -10.94 6.77 17.95
C ALA A 33 -11.13 5.63 16.93
N GLN A 34 -10.08 5.24 16.22
CA GLN A 34 -10.12 4.10 15.30
C GLN A 34 -10.33 2.77 16.02
N ASP A 35 -9.72 2.58 17.21
CA ASP A 35 -9.81 1.33 17.95
C ASP A 35 -11.23 1.01 18.42
N PHE A 36 -12.07 2.03 18.63
CA PHE A 36 -13.50 1.82 18.99
C PHE A 36 -14.29 1.10 17.91
N GLN A 37 -13.86 1.13 16.65
CA GLN A 37 -14.50 0.37 15.57
C GLN A 37 -14.36 -1.14 15.79
N SER A 38 -13.33 -1.56 16.50
CA SER A 38 -13.08 -2.96 16.85
C SER A 38 -13.75 -3.40 18.17
N LEU A 39 -14.43 -2.48 18.85
CA LEU A 39 -15.04 -2.69 20.15
C LEU A 39 -16.53 -2.25 20.13
N PRO A 40 -17.35 -2.80 19.21
CA PRO A 40 -18.75 -2.36 19.03
C PRO A 40 -19.60 -2.59 20.29
N GLU A 41 -19.23 -3.54 21.14
CA GLU A 41 -19.90 -3.84 22.40
C GLU A 41 -19.86 -2.68 23.41
N LEU A 42 -18.89 -1.77 23.27
CA LEU A 42 -18.81 -0.59 24.16
C LEU A 42 -19.83 0.48 23.79
N GLY A 43 -20.39 0.46 22.58
CA GLY A 43 -21.32 1.47 22.09
C GLY A 43 -20.73 2.89 22.08
N LEU A 44 -19.40 3.01 22.04
CA LEU A 44 -18.68 4.29 22.08
C LEU A 44 -18.18 4.67 20.69
N SER A 45 -18.17 5.97 20.43
CA SER A 45 -17.51 6.57 19.26
C SER A 45 -16.76 7.81 19.73
N MET A 46 -15.57 8.03 19.16
CA MET A 46 -14.81 9.26 19.35
C MET A 46 -14.54 10.00 18.02
N THR A 47 -15.07 9.51 16.92
CA THR A 47 -14.86 10.14 15.60
C THR A 47 -15.60 11.47 15.48
N ASP A 48 -16.68 11.67 16.25
CA ASP A 48 -17.51 12.86 16.31
C ASP A 48 -16.82 14.08 16.93
N ILE A 49 -15.71 13.88 17.66
CA ILE A 49 -14.88 15.00 18.14
C ILE A 49 -14.12 15.70 17.00
N PHE A 50 -13.99 15.05 15.85
CA PHE A 50 -13.32 15.57 14.65
C PHE A 50 -14.34 16.11 13.64
N THR A 51 -13.93 17.11 12.87
CA THR A 51 -14.66 17.44 11.63
C THR A 51 -14.23 16.51 10.50
N LYS A 52 -15.06 16.44 9.45
CA LYS A 52 -14.72 15.66 8.25
C LYS A 52 -13.41 16.12 7.61
N GLU A 53 -13.16 17.43 7.62
CA GLU A 53 -11.94 18.04 7.09
C GLU A 53 -10.72 17.66 7.93
N GLU A 54 -10.87 17.56 9.24
CA GLU A 54 -9.79 17.12 10.14
C GLU A 54 -9.47 15.63 9.90
N LEU A 55 -10.48 14.77 9.82
CA LEU A 55 -10.32 13.35 9.51
C LEU A 55 -9.63 13.17 8.15
N PHE A 56 -10.11 13.89 7.12
CA PHE A 56 -9.53 13.84 5.79
C PHE A 56 -8.06 14.31 5.78
N HIS A 57 -7.75 15.35 6.55
CA HIS A 57 -6.39 15.86 6.68
C HIS A 57 -5.45 14.85 7.37
N ILE A 58 -5.92 14.20 8.43
CA ILE A 58 -5.16 13.13 9.11
C ILE A 58 -4.89 11.98 8.15
N TRP A 59 -5.95 11.53 7.44
CA TRP A 59 -5.85 10.45 6.48
C TRP A 59 -4.88 10.75 5.33
N THR A 60 -4.95 11.95 4.72
CA THR A 60 -4.04 12.34 3.63
C THR A 60 -2.59 12.41 4.09
N GLY A 61 -2.35 12.88 5.33
CA GLY A 61 -1.02 12.87 5.94
C GLY A 61 -0.49 11.45 6.16
N SER A 62 -1.35 10.56 6.63
CA SER A 62 -1.04 9.14 6.80
C SER A 62 -0.71 8.48 5.47
N ASN A 63 -1.55 8.68 4.43
CA ASN A 63 -1.32 8.18 3.08
C ASN A 63 0.07 8.59 2.55
N ALA A 64 0.39 9.87 2.62
CA ALA A 64 1.69 10.37 2.16
C ALA A 64 2.87 9.80 2.97
N SER A 65 2.69 9.63 4.28
CA SER A 65 3.70 9.06 5.18
C SER A 65 3.99 7.59 4.82
N TRP A 66 2.96 6.77 4.63
CA TRP A 66 3.10 5.37 4.24
C TRP A 66 3.82 5.20 2.91
N LEU A 67 3.42 5.97 1.89
CA LEU A 67 4.06 5.93 0.58
C LEU A 67 5.54 6.34 0.64
N ARG A 68 5.87 7.36 1.45
CA ARG A 68 7.26 7.78 1.67
C ARG A 68 8.07 6.71 2.40
N GLN A 69 7.53 6.14 3.47
CA GLN A 69 8.20 5.08 4.24
C GLN A 69 8.42 3.82 3.41
N SER A 70 7.52 3.51 2.50
CA SER A 70 7.65 2.39 1.56
C SER A 70 8.64 2.67 0.42
N GLY A 71 9.12 3.90 0.29
CA GLY A 71 10.06 4.30 -0.77
C GLY A 71 9.41 4.49 -2.14
N ILE A 72 8.07 4.61 -2.20
CA ILE A 72 7.31 4.75 -3.44
C ILE A 72 7.34 6.20 -3.94
N VAL A 73 7.43 7.17 -3.03
CA VAL A 73 7.50 8.59 -3.40
C VAL A 73 8.87 8.90 -4.01
N PRO A 74 8.93 9.51 -5.20
CA PRO A 74 10.19 9.91 -5.82
C PRO A 74 11.09 10.72 -4.87
N GLY A 75 12.38 10.37 -4.80
CA GLY A 75 13.36 11.00 -3.90
C GLY A 75 13.31 10.52 -2.45
N SER A 76 12.44 9.56 -2.10
CA SER A 76 12.54 8.84 -0.82
C SER A 76 13.50 7.66 -0.92
N THR A 77 14.00 7.18 0.24
CA THR A 77 14.82 5.95 0.28
C THR A 77 14.01 4.79 -0.28
N PRO A 78 14.51 4.02 -1.24
CA PRO A 78 13.75 2.98 -1.94
C PRO A 78 13.57 1.72 -1.10
N MET A 79 12.80 1.82 -0.01
CA MET A 79 12.57 0.74 0.96
C MET A 79 11.87 -0.48 0.34
N TYR A 80 11.14 -0.30 -0.77
CA TYR A 80 10.54 -1.42 -1.52
C TYR A 80 11.57 -2.42 -2.03
N LEU A 81 12.84 -2.01 -2.23
CA LEU A 81 13.92 -2.93 -2.64
C LEU A 81 14.19 -4.03 -1.62
N GLN A 82 13.90 -3.79 -0.34
CA GLN A 82 14.00 -4.82 0.70
C GLN A 82 13.02 -5.98 0.49
N LYS A 83 12.00 -5.82 -0.38
CA LYS A 83 11.05 -6.88 -0.72
C LYS A 83 11.50 -7.74 -1.90
N LYS A 84 12.68 -7.47 -2.47
CA LYS A 84 13.25 -8.28 -3.55
C LYS A 84 13.33 -9.77 -3.19
N ALA A 85 13.85 -10.11 -2.01
CA ALA A 85 13.94 -11.49 -1.55
C ALA A 85 12.55 -12.17 -1.42
N VAL A 86 11.52 -11.41 -1.05
CA VAL A 86 10.13 -11.93 -1.01
C VAL A 86 9.64 -12.22 -2.42
N ARG A 87 9.82 -11.32 -3.36
CA ARG A 87 9.47 -11.50 -4.77
C ARG A 87 10.20 -12.71 -5.37
N ASP A 88 11.52 -12.78 -5.18
CA ASP A 88 12.35 -13.87 -5.71
C ASP A 88 11.93 -15.23 -5.11
N THR A 89 11.52 -15.23 -3.84
CA THR A 89 10.96 -16.44 -3.21
C THR A 89 9.61 -16.82 -3.84
N MET A 90 8.73 -15.85 -4.11
CA MET A 90 7.46 -16.10 -4.79
C MET A 90 7.67 -16.69 -6.18
N GLU A 91 8.61 -16.14 -6.95
CA GLU A 91 9.01 -16.66 -8.27
C GLU A 91 9.53 -18.09 -8.17
N SER A 92 10.44 -18.35 -7.26
CA SER A 92 11.01 -19.69 -7.03
C SER A 92 9.96 -20.73 -6.65
N ILE A 93 8.99 -20.36 -5.81
CA ILE A 93 7.87 -21.24 -5.44
C ILE A 93 6.98 -21.49 -6.65
N ALA A 94 6.65 -20.47 -7.43
CA ALA A 94 5.84 -20.61 -8.63
C ALA A 94 6.51 -21.55 -9.63
N ASP A 95 7.79 -21.34 -9.94
CA ASP A 95 8.53 -22.19 -10.85
C ASP A 95 8.65 -23.65 -10.38
N ARG A 96 8.76 -23.87 -9.07
CA ARG A 96 8.74 -25.22 -8.50
C ARG A 96 7.39 -25.89 -8.71
N VAL A 97 6.31 -25.24 -8.35
CA VAL A 97 4.92 -25.79 -8.48
C VAL A 97 4.60 -26.06 -9.94
N ILE A 98 5.01 -25.15 -10.83
CA ILE A 98 4.85 -25.32 -12.29
C ILE A 98 5.57 -26.57 -12.77
N ARG A 99 6.81 -26.84 -12.33
CA ARG A 99 7.56 -28.07 -12.69
C ARG A 99 6.92 -29.33 -12.11
N GLU A 100 6.42 -29.27 -10.88
CA GLU A 100 5.77 -30.40 -10.23
C GLU A 100 4.43 -30.77 -10.91
N GLY A 101 3.80 -29.83 -11.60
CA GLY A 101 2.59 -30.03 -12.39
C GLY A 101 1.34 -30.34 -11.59
N LYS A 102 1.35 -30.15 -10.28
CA LYS A 102 0.22 -30.41 -9.38
C LYS A 102 -0.42 -29.10 -8.92
N PRO A 103 -1.74 -28.96 -8.97
CA PRO A 103 -2.43 -27.83 -8.38
C PRO A 103 -2.06 -27.69 -6.89
N SER A 104 -1.72 -26.49 -6.49
CA SER A 104 -1.42 -26.19 -5.08
C SER A 104 -1.68 -24.73 -4.78
N ALA A 105 -1.74 -24.39 -3.49
CA ALA A 105 -1.78 -23.03 -3.01
C ALA A 105 -0.65 -22.80 -1.99
N THR A 106 0.00 -21.66 -2.11
CA THR A 106 0.98 -21.22 -1.11
C THR A 106 0.51 -19.90 -0.54
N LEU A 107 0.26 -19.87 0.76
CA LEU A 107 -0.18 -18.69 1.49
C LEU A 107 0.99 -18.15 2.32
N ARG A 108 1.17 -16.84 2.28
CA ARG A 108 2.17 -16.13 3.05
C ARG A 108 1.50 -15.00 3.81
N PHE A 109 1.70 -14.94 5.10
CA PHE A 109 1.13 -13.91 5.96
C PHE A 109 2.20 -12.88 6.33
N SER A 110 1.82 -11.63 6.32
CA SER A 110 2.71 -10.52 6.64
C SER A 110 1.90 -9.30 7.07
N HIS A 111 2.57 -8.17 7.24
CA HIS A 111 1.97 -6.88 7.54
C HIS A 111 1.76 -6.02 6.28
N ASP A 112 0.92 -5.01 6.37
CA ASP A 112 0.72 -3.94 5.40
C ASP A 112 2.03 -3.28 4.95
N SER A 113 2.97 -3.10 5.89
CA SER A 113 4.34 -2.64 5.63
C SER A 113 5.17 -3.56 4.72
N SER A 114 4.67 -4.75 4.41
CA SER A 114 5.25 -5.64 3.41
C SER A 114 4.43 -5.66 2.13
N VAL A 115 3.10 -5.63 2.23
CA VAL A 115 2.20 -5.70 1.06
C VAL A 115 2.37 -4.47 0.16
N LEU A 116 2.35 -3.27 0.73
CA LEU A 116 2.45 -2.02 -0.06
C LEU A 116 3.76 -1.92 -0.87
N PRO A 117 4.95 -2.06 -0.27
CA PRO A 117 6.19 -1.99 -1.04
C PRO A 117 6.37 -3.18 -1.99
N LEU A 118 5.82 -4.37 -1.68
CA LEU A 118 5.82 -5.50 -2.59
C LEU A 118 4.93 -5.24 -3.81
N ALA A 119 3.73 -4.71 -3.62
CA ALA A 119 2.82 -4.32 -4.70
C ALA A 119 3.50 -3.36 -5.68
N TYR A 120 4.24 -2.38 -5.16
CA TYR A 120 5.04 -1.46 -5.98
C TYR A 120 6.16 -2.18 -6.73
N LEU A 121 6.93 -3.02 -6.04
CA LEU A 121 8.07 -3.74 -6.61
C LEU A 121 7.66 -4.68 -7.75
N ILE A 122 6.50 -5.32 -7.66
CA ILE A 122 6.00 -6.22 -8.71
C ILE A 122 5.23 -5.47 -9.81
N GLY A 123 5.04 -4.18 -9.67
CA GLY A 123 4.50 -3.30 -10.70
C GLY A 123 2.98 -3.20 -10.77
N LEU A 124 2.24 -3.46 -9.67
CA LEU A 124 0.77 -3.35 -9.69
C LEU A 124 0.35 -1.92 -9.98
N LYS A 125 -0.62 -1.76 -10.90
CA LYS A 125 -1.04 -0.44 -11.42
C LYS A 125 -1.48 0.53 -10.35
N GLU A 126 -2.09 0.05 -9.26
CA GLU A 126 -2.60 0.87 -8.15
C GLU A 126 -1.48 1.58 -7.39
N THR A 127 -0.25 1.11 -7.52
CA THR A 127 0.94 1.70 -6.91
C THR A 127 1.71 2.59 -7.88
N GLN A 128 1.37 2.55 -9.16
CA GLN A 128 2.03 3.32 -10.21
C GLN A 128 1.30 4.66 -10.42
N GLY A 129 1.94 5.62 -11.04
CA GLY A 129 1.28 6.88 -11.42
C GLY A 129 1.65 8.08 -10.57
N LEU A 130 2.52 7.94 -9.57
CA LEU A 130 3.13 9.10 -8.93
C LEU A 130 4.02 9.83 -9.96
N PRO A 131 3.79 11.14 -10.20
CA PRO A 131 4.62 11.90 -11.12
C PRO A 131 6.09 11.85 -10.71
N ALA A 132 6.98 11.65 -11.67
CA ALA A 132 8.42 11.69 -11.46
C ALA A 132 8.94 13.10 -11.09
N SER A 133 8.09 14.13 -11.23
CA SER A 133 8.47 15.51 -10.93
C SER A 133 8.65 15.71 -9.43
N SER A 134 9.64 16.53 -9.10
CA SER A 134 10.05 16.97 -7.76
C SER A 134 8.93 17.56 -6.87
N MET A 135 7.71 17.70 -7.34
CA MET A 135 6.56 18.18 -6.56
C MET A 135 6.31 17.33 -5.33
N TYR A 136 6.64 16.04 -5.38
CA TYR A 136 6.48 15.12 -4.25
C TYR A 136 7.80 14.80 -3.54
N ALA A 137 8.94 15.02 -4.16
CA ALA A 137 10.25 14.97 -3.52
C ALA A 137 10.47 16.16 -2.55
N GLY A 138 9.85 17.29 -2.83
CA GLY A 138 9.83 18.45 -1.93
C GLY A 138 8.52 18.48 -1.14
N ARG A 139 8.58 18.63 0.13
CA ARG A 139 7.57 18.78 1.20
C ARG A 139 6.28 19.58 0.86
N ASN A 140 5.98 19.89 -0.41
CA ASN A 140 5.10 20.99 -0.75
C ASN A 140 3.63 20.63 -0.97
N ASP A 141 3.26 19.34 -1.22
CA ASP A 141 1.86 18.96 -1.23
C ASP A 141 1.59 17.47 -0.92
N PRO A 142 1.85 17.02 0.31
CA PRO A 142 1.48 15.67 0.72
C PRO A 142 -0.05 15.45 0.65
N ALA A 143 -0.82 16.54 0.67
CA ALA A 143 -2.27 16.51 0.68
C ALA A 143 -2.91 16.02 -0.62
N ASN A 144 -2.17 16.00 -1.74
CA ASN A 144 -2.72 15.57 -3.04
C ASN A 144 -2.17 14.24 -3.56
N VAL A 145 -1.20 13.63 -2.88
CA VAL A 145 -0.61 12.33 -3.28
C VAL A 145 -1.68 11.25 -3.44
N TYR A 146 -2.71 11.27 -2.60
CA TYR A 146 -3.81 10.31 -2.62
C TYR A 146 -4.59 10.28 -3.96
N LYS A 147 -4.54 11.35 -4.73
CA LYS A 147 -5.19 11.42 -6.06
C LYS A 147 -4.55 10.48 -7.07
N TYR A 148 -3.31 10.11 -6.84
CA TYR A 148 -2.52 9.22 -7.71
C TYR A 148 -2.41 7.82 -7.10
N VAL A 149 -2.03 7.75 -5.82
CA VAL A 149 -1.87 6.48 -5.11
C VAL A 149 -2.51 6.59 -3.73
N SER A 150 -3.45 5.71 -3.46
CA SER A 150 -4.28 5.69 -2.26
C SER A 150 -4.09 4.38 -1.51
N ILE A 151 -3.55 4.44 -0.29
CA ILE A 151 -3.20 3.25 0.50
C ILE A 151 -4.41 2.41 0.89
N ASP A 152 -5.57 3.03 1.10
CA ASP A 152 -6.81 2.33 1.42
C ASP A 152 -7.28 1.38 0.32
N LYS A 153 -6.86 1.61 -0.93
CA LYS A 153 -7.12 0.71 -2.07
C LYS A 153 -6.10 -0.41 -2.19
N ILE A 154 -4.91 -0.26 -1.59
CA ILE A 154 -3.80 -1.20 -1.73
C ILE A 154 -3.67 -2.09 -0.50
N ILE A 155 -3.76 -1.48 0.67
CA ILE A 155 -3.57 -2.16 1.97
C ILE A 155 -4.76 -1.91 2.93
N PRO A 156 -6.01 -2.22 2.52
CA PRO A 156 -7.12 -2.25 3.46
C PRO A 156 -6.90 -3.34 4.52
N MET A 157 -7.80 -3.43 5.50
CA MET A 157 -7.83 -4.59 6.40
C MET A 157 -7.91 -5.88 5.58
N ALA A 158 -7.08 -6.87 5.93
CA ALA A 158 -6.89 -8.13 5.19
C ALA A 158 -6.39 -7.95 3.74
N GLY A 159 -5.75 -6.81 3.45
CA GLY A 159 -5.18 -6.53 2.12
C GLY A 159 -4.25 -7.63 1.65
N ASN A 160 -4.39 -8.05 0.40
CA ASN A 160 -3.65 -9.17 -0.15
C ASN A 160 -3.31 -9.03 -1.63
N ILE A 161 -2.28 -9.74 -2.04
CA ILE A 161 -1.86 -9.88 -3.44
C ILE A 161 -1.96 -11.36 -3.81
N GLN A 162 -2.57 -11.65 -4.94
CA GLN A 162 -2.67 -13.01 -5.44
C GLN A 162 -2.07 -13.11 -6.85
N LEU A 163 -1.32 -14.18 -7.07
CA LEU A 163 -0.82 -14.61 -8.37
C LEU A 163 -1.47 -15.96 -8.67
N VAL A 164 -2.35 -15.98 -9.66
CA VAL A 164 -3.08 -17.19 -10.06
C VAL A 164 -2.50 -17.69 -11.36
N PHE A 165 -1.95 -18.90 -11.35
CA PHE A 165 -1.28 -19.52 -12.48
C PHE A 165 -2.21 -20.49 -13.20
N TYR A 166 -2.12 -20.49 -14.53
CA TYR A 166 -2.91 -21.32 -15.42
C TYR A 166 -2.00 -22.07 -16.39
N ARG A 167 -2.31 -23.34 -16.61
CA ARG A 167 -1.68 -24.16 -17.63
C ARG A 167 -2.75 -24.81 -18.51
N LYS A 168 -2.58 -24.73 -19.81
CA LYS A 168 -3.36 -25.51 -20.75
C LYS A 168 -2.70 -26.85 -20.94
N GLU A 169 -3.49 -27.93 -20.99
CA GLU A 169 -3.01 -29.26 -21.30
C GLU A 169 -2.30 -29.28 -22.66
N GLY A 170 -1.13 -29.92 -22.73
CA GLY A 170 -0.30 -29.98 -23.93
C GLY A 170 0.43 -28.68 -24.28
N SER A 171 0.47 -27.70 -23.37
CA SER A 171 1.22 -26.46 -23.56
C SER A 171 2.25 -26.26 -22.46
N ASP A 172 3.44 -25.82 -22.86
CA ASP A 172 4.49 -25.39 -21.92
C ASP A 172 4.33 -23.94 -21.51
N ASP A 173 3.41 -23.21 -22.13
CA ASP A 173 3.13 -21.82 -21.79
C ASP A 173 2.29 -21.72 -20.52
N ILE A 174 2.79 -20.90 -19.60
CA ILE A 174 2.14 -20.65 -18.32
C ILE A 174 1.65 -19.23 -18.32
N LEU A 175 0.37 -19.07 -18.02
CA LEU A 175 -0.24 -17.76 -17.84
C LEU A 175 -0.39 -17.47 -16.35
N VAL A 176 -0.27 -16.19 -15.99
CA VAL A 176 -0.51 -15.69 -14.65
C VAL A 176 -1.48 -14.52 -14.69
N LYS A 177 -2.36 -14.46 -13.71
CA LYS A 177 -3.25 -13.33 -13.46
C LYS A 177 -2.94 -12.75 -12.09
N PHE A 178 -2.95 -11.43 -12.01
CA PHE A 178 -2.73 -10.69 -10.77
C PHE A 178 -4.05 -10.20 -10.20
N LEU A 179 -4.20 -10.35 -8.88
CA LEU A 179 -5.29 -9.72 -8.14
C LEU A 179 -4.71 -8.93 -6.96
N LEU A 180 -5.35 -7.81 -6.69
CA LEU A 180 -5.12 -7.00 -5.50
C LEU A 180 -6.46 -6.91 -4.75
N ASN A 181 -6.49 -7.42 -3.51
CA ASN A 181 -7.72 -7.46 -2.70
C ASN A 181 -8.87 -8.12 -3.49
N GLU A 182 -8.63 -9.31 -4.06
CA GLU A 182 -9.54 -10.14 -4.87
C GLU A 182 -9.99 -9.50 -6.20
N ASN A 183 -9.58 -8.28 -6.49
CA ASN A 183 -9.92 -7.59 -7.73
C ASN A 183 -8.80 -7.74 -8.77
N GLU A 184 -9.16 -7.92 -10.03
CA GLU A 184 -8.20 -7.99 -11.12
C GLU A 184 -7.38 -6.69 -11.21
N THR A 185 -6.08 -6.84 -11.27
CA THR A 185 -5.14 -5.74 -11.45
C THR A 185 -4.18 -6.03 -12.60
N SER A 186 -3.43 -5.03 -13.01
CA SER A 186 -2.48 -5.14 -14.13
C SER A 186 -1.08 -4.71 -13.71
N ILE A 187 -0.11 -5.16 -14.51
CA ILE A 187 1.28 -4.75 -14.45
C ILE A 187 1.69 -4.15 -15.80
N PRO A 188 2.77 -3.35 -15.90
CA PRO A 188 3.16 -2.69 -17.14
C PRO A 188 3.92 -3.64 -18.09
N VAL A 189 3.38 -4.84 -18.30
CA VAL A 189 3.86 -5.85 -19.25
C VAL A 189 2.86 -5.97 -20.38
N LYS A 190 3.34 -5.92 -21.62
CA LYS A 190 2.48 -6.15 -22.78
C LYS A 190 2.07 -7.61 -22.83
N THR A 191 0.81 -7.85 -23.15
CA THR A 191 0.25 -9.20 -23.30
C THR A 191 -0.77 -9.22 -24.44
N ASP A 192 -0.91 -10.35 -25.10
CA ASP A 192 -1.92 -10.63 -26.13
C ASP A 192 -3.15 -11.37 -25.57
N CYS A 193 -3.13 -11.70 -24.29
CA CYS A 193 -4.17 -12.49 -23.62
C CYS A 193 -4.69 -11.86 -22.31
N ALA A 194 -4.80 -10.51 -22.26
CA ALA A 194 -5.33 -9.81 -21.08
C ALA A 194 -6.65 -10.43 -20.60
N PRO A 195 -6.87 -10.54 -19.27
CA PRO A 195 -6.10 -10.05 -18.15
C PRO A 195 -4.93 -10.95 -17.70
N TYR A 196 -4.54 -11.90 -18.52
CA TYR A 196 -3.45 -12.83 -18.25
C TYR A 196 -2.14 -12.31 -18.85
N TYR A 197 -1.03 -12.79 -18.29
CA TYR A 197 0.33 -12.51 -18.75
C TYR A 197 1.09 -13.82 -18.91
N HIS A 198 1.94 -13.92 -19.93
CA HIS A 198 2.89 -15.03 -20.04
C HIS A 198 3.90 -14.93 -18.89
N TRP A 199 4.01 -15.98 -18.10
CA TRP A 199 4.88 -16.00 -16.93
C TRP A 199 6.34 -15.65 -17.25
N LYS A 200 6.83 -16.12 -18.40
CA LYS A 200 8.17 -15.79 -18.90
C LYS A 200 8.40 -14.29 -19.08
N ASP A 201 7.37 -13.54 -19.51
CA ASP A 201 7.49 -12.11 -19.75
C ASP A 201 7.38 -11.31 -18.44
N VAL A 202 6.60 -11.80 -17.48
CA VAL A 202 6.57 -11.26 -16.11
C VAL A 202 7.95 -11.41 -15.45
N LYS A 203 8.58 -12.58 -15.54
CA LYS A 203 9.93 -12.78 -14.98
C LYS A 203 10.94 -11.84 -15.61
N ARG A 204 10.95 -11.72 -16.93
CA ARG A 204 11.83 -10.79 -17.65
C ARG A 204 11.60 -9.35 -17.22
N PHE A 205 10.34 -8.94 -17.02
CA PHE A 205 10.02 -7.62 -16.49
C PHE A 205 10.58 -7.42 -15.09
N TRP A 206 10.44 -8.41 -14.20
CA TRP A 206 10.96 -8.30 -12.85
C TRP A 206 12.49 -8.25 -12.80
N GLU A 207 13.18 -8.98 -13.67
CA GLU A 207 14.66 -8.94 -13.82
C GLU A 207 15.15 -7.58 -14.31
N GLY A 208 14.46 -6.99 -15.29
CA GLY A 208 14.83 -5.71 -15.92
C GLY A 208 14.21 -4.46 -15.30
N HIS A 209 13.40 -4.60 -14.24
CA HIS A 209 12.72 -3.45 -13.64
C HIS A 209 13.73 -2.47 -13.00
N PRO A 210 13.68 -1.14 -13.29
CA PRO A 210 14.67 -0.16 -12.80
C PRO A 210 14.86 -0.15 -11.29
N ALA A 211 13.84 -0.59 -10.55
CA ALA A 211 13.92 -0.79 -9.10
C ALA A 211 14.91 -1.92 -8.70
N ILE A 212 15.43 -2.68 -9.65
CA ILE A 212 16.27 -3.87 -9.44
C ILE A 212 17.65 -3.69 -10.05
N ALA A 213 17.80 -2.76 -10.98
CA ALA A 213 19.05 -2.50 -11.72
C ALA A 213 20.00 -1.49 -11.02
N GLN A 214 19.72 -1.12 -9.76
CA GLN A 214 20.57 -0.24 -8.94
C GLN A 214 21.25 -1.02 -7.81
#